data_2954c022c180b1a14108b4568d8b01fe
#
_entry.id   2954c022c180b1a14108b4568d8b01fe
#
_cell.length_a   1.000
_cell.length_b   1.000
_cell.length_c   1.000
_cell.angle_alpha   90.00
_cell.angle_beta   90.00
_cell.angle_gamma   90.00
#
_symmetry.space_group_name_H-M   'P 1'
#
loop_
_entity.id
_entity.type
_entity.pdbx_description
1 polymer ?
#
loop_
_entity_poly.entity_id
_entity_poly.type
_entity_poly.pdbx_seq_one_letter_code
_entity_poly.pdbx_strand_id
1 'polypeptide(L)'
;WKTISPDLTRNIPETIMSSGGPITQDNTGAEYYANIFAIAESKLEEGVIWVGSNDGLIHITKDGGKTWENITPPKKLSPELNMINSIDPSPFKKGKAYIAATSYKFGDYTPYIYKTEDYGKNWTLITDGINSSYYSRVVRSDKKREGLLYAGTEWGMYISFDDGNSWSKFQLNLPVTSIRDLEVKDNDLVVATHGRSFWIIDDLTPLHQLNEKNHDDDAILFKPDLSYRMAQSGGWNRPNNLLTGQNHPNGVIINYYIKNLQKDDYLRIDIEDKDGSIIRSFTNNQD
;
A
#
# COMPACT_ATOMS: atom_id res chain seq x y z
N TRP A 1 -7.04 29.05 -11.65
CA TRP A 1 -7.81 27.93 -11.11
C TRP A 1 -9.23 27.96 -11.69
N LYS A 2 -9.79 26.77 -11.95
CA LYS A 2 -11.15 26.57 -12.40
C LYS A 2 -11.80 25.52 -11.50
N THR A 3 -13.00 25.79 -10.99
CA THR A 3 -13.81 24.82 -10.26
C THR A 3 -14.31 23.75 -11.23
N ILE A 4 -14.13 22.48 -10.88
CA ILE A 4 -14.53 21.31 -11.70
C ILE A 4 -15.56 20.40 -11.00
N SER A 5 -16.04 20.78 -9.81
CA SER A 5 -17.05 19.99 -9.09
C SER A 5 -18.05 20.89 -8.35
N PRO A 6 -19.28 20.42 -8.10
CA PRO A 6 -20.11 20.94 -7.02
C PRO A 6 -19.49 20.57 -5.66
N ASP A 7 -20.20 20.87 -4.56
CA ASP A 7 -19.87 20.30 -3.26
C ASP A 7 -20.06 18.77 -3.29
N LEU A 8 -19.00 18.01 -3.02
CA LEU A 8 -18.96 16.54 -3.01
C LEU A 8 -19.00 15.97 -1.60
N THR A 9 -19.39 16.77 -0.61
CA THR A 9 -19.48 16.39 0.80
C THR A 9 -20.93 16.32 1.25
N ARG A 10 -21.18 15.81 2.47
CA ARG A 10 -22.53 15.84 3.06
C ARG A 10 -22.93 17.24 3.51
N ASN A 11 -21.95 18.06 3.86
CA ASN A 11 -22.13 19.43 4.33
C ASN A 11 -23.20 19.55 5.43
N ILE A 12 -23.15 18.65 6.42
CA ILE A 12 -24.10 18.63 7.54
C ILE A 12 -23.73 19.75 8.51
N PRO A 13 -24.60 20.75 8.76
CA PRO A 13 -24.25 21.92 9.56
C PRO A 13 -23.73 21.59 10.95
N GLU A 14 -24.24 20.56 11.60
CA GLU A 14 -23.86 20.15 12.94
C GLU A 14 -22.44 19.58 13.01
N THR A 15 -21.90 19.08 11.88
CA THR A 15 -20.56 18.49 11.82
C THR A 15 -19.48 19.47 11.41
N ILE A 16 -19.84 20.69 11.01
CA ILE A 16 -18.93 21.77 10.60
C ILE A 16 -18.87 22.93 11.60
N MET A 17 -19.51 22.79 12.75
CA MET A 17 -19.43 23.75 13.84
C MET A 17 -18.11 23.65 14.59
N SER A 18 -17.69 24.75 15.22
CA SER A 18 -16.52 24.76 16.08
C SER A 18 -16.65 23.75 17.21
N SER A 19 -15.61 22.93 17.40
CA SER A 19 -15.53 21.95 18.49
C SER A 19 -15.18 22.59 19.82
N GLY A 20 -15.25 21.83 20.93
CA GLY A 20 -14.82 22.22 22.27
C GLY A 20 -15.87 22.91 23.13
N GLY A 21 -17.07 23.11 22.61
CA GLY A 21 -18.18 23.72 23.35
C GLY A 21 -17.93 25.18 23.79
N PRO A 22 -18.73 25.74 24.72
CA PRO A 22 -18.71 27.16 25.01
C PRO A 22 -17.47 27.64 25.82
N ILE A 23 -16.78 26.74 26.48
CA ILE A 23 -15.63 27.10 27.35
C ILE A 23 -14.29 26.96 26.65
N THR A 24 -14.14 25.91 25.84
CA THR A 24 -12.88 25.54 25.14
C THR A 24 -13.06 25.52 23.65
N GLN A 25 -13.83 26.44 23.12
CA GLN A 25 -14.11 26.50 21.68
C GLN A 25 -12.82 26.53 20.86
N ASP A 26 -12.70 25.58 19.94
CA ASP A 26 -11.59 25.48 19.00
C ASP A 26 -12.02 25.94 17.61
N ASN A 27 -11.34 26.94 17.08
CA ASN A 27 -11.61 27.52 15.76
C ASN A 27 -10.53 27.12 14.73
N THR A 28 -9.68 26.13 15.02
CA THR A 28 -8.60 25.72 14.08
C THR A 28 -9.14 25.06 12.81
N GLY A 29 -10.38 24.57 12.83
CA GLY A 29 -10.97 23.85 11.69
C GLY A 29 -10.41 22.44 11.47
N ALA A 30 -9.46 21.99 12.30
CA ALA A 30 -8.80 20.69 12.13
C ALA A 30 -9.74 19.50 12.31
N GLU A 31 -10.84 19.66 13.01
CA GLU A 31 -11.81 18.62 13.31
C GLU A 31 -13.09 18.70 12.48
N TYR A 32 -13.17 19.66 11.55
CA TYR A 32 -14.36 19.87 10.73
C TYR A 32 -14.52 18.75 9.70
N TYR A 33 -15.76 18.32 9.52
CA TYR A 33 -16.16 17.50 8.38
C TYR A 33 -16.33 18.34 7.11
N ALA A 34 -16.93 17.77 6.08
CA ALA A 34 -17.16 18.40 4.79
C ALA A 34 -15.88 18.84 4.06
N ASN A 35 -14.85 17.96 4.11
CA ASN A 35 -13.60 18.15 3.36
C ASN A 35 -13.37 16.98 2.39
N ILE A 36 -12.87 17.28 1.21
CA ILE A 36 -12.28 16.27 0.34
C ILE A 36 -10.98 15.81 0.99
N PHE A 37 -10.87 14.51 1.26
CA PHE A 37 -9.74 13.92 1.98
C PHE A 37 -8.88 13.01 1.11
N ALA A 38 -9.50 12.35 0.12
CA ALA A 38 -8.80 11.53 -0.85
C ALA A 38 -9.20 11.91 -2.27
N ILE A 39 -8.23 11.97 -3.16
CA ILE A 39 -8.44 12.17 -4.59
C ILE A 39 -7.46 11.30 -5.37
N ALA A 40 -7.94 10.63 -6.41
CA ALA A 40 -7.10 9.79 -7.27
C ALA A 40 -7.59 9.82 -8.72
N GLU A 41 -6.67 10.02 -9.64
CA GLU A 41 -6.91 9.95 -11.08
C GLU A 41 -6.60 8.55 -11.60
N SER A 42 -7.45 8.04 -12.50
CA SER A 42 -7.17 6.78 -13.20
C SER A 42 -5.96 6.95 -14.12
N LYS A 43 -5.01 6.01 -14.05
CA LYS A 43 -3.87 5.96 -14.97
C LYS A 43 -4.22 5.33 -16.33
N LEU A 44 -5.38 4.69 -16.42
CA LEU A 44 -5.84 3.95 -17.60
C LEU A 44 -6.86 4.72 -18.45
N GLU A 45 -7.46 5.78 -17.85
CA GLU A 45 -8.57 6.51 -18.47
C GLU A 45 -8.48 7.98 -18.14
N GLU A 46 -8.21 8.78 -19.15
CA GLU A 46 -8.20 10.24 -19.03
C GLU A 46 -9.57 10.77 -18.58
N GLY A 47 -9.56 11.69 -17.61
CA GLY A 47 -10.75 12.33 -17.10
C GLY A 47 -11.54 11.48 -16.08
N VAL A 48 -11.10 10.26 -15.76
CA VAL A 48 -11.68 9.49 -14.66
C VAL A 48 -10.99 9.85 -13.34
N ILE A 49 -11.72 10.51 -12.45
CA ILE A 49 -11.22 10.97 -11.16
C ILE A 49 -12.15 10.46 -10.04
N TRP A 50 -11.55 9.88 -9.02
CA TRP A 50 -12.22 9.39 -7.82
C TRP A 50 -11.97 10.35 -6.68
N VAL A 51 -13.01 10.65 -5.89
CA VAL A 51 -12.95 11.58 -4.77
C VAL A 51 -13.62 10.98 -3.55
N GLY A 52 -12.94 11.07 -2.40
CA GLY A 52 -13.46 10.64 -1.10
C GLY A 52 -13.46 11.78 -0.10
N SER A 53 -14.54 11.91 0.66
CA SER A 53 -14.68 12.93 1.70
C SER A 53 -14.43 12.36 3.10
N ASN A 54 -14.11 13.24 4.04
CA ASN A 54 -13.96 12.85 5.45
C ASN A 54 -15.29 12.58 6.15
N ASP A 55 -16.41 12.92 5.53
CA ASP A 55 -17.77 12.63 5.99
C ASP A 55 -18.43 11.44 5.25
N GLY A 56 -17.62 10.65 4.54
CA GLY A 56 -17.96 9.30 4.09
C GLY A 56 -18.62 9.20 2.74
N LEU A 57 -18.55 10.24 1.90
CA LEU A 57 -19.01 10.14 0.52
C LEU A 57 -17.86 9.79 -0.43
N ILE A 58 -18.20 9.01 -1.45
CA ILE A 58 -17.31 8.70 -2.57
C ILE A 58 -18.02 9.14 -3.86
N HIS A 59 -17.32 9.94 -4.65
CA HIS A 59 -17.79 10.39 -5.96
C HIS A 59 -16.80 10.04 -7.06
N ILE A 60 -17.32 9.90 -8.26
CA ILE A 60 -16.54 9.69 -9.47
C ILE A 60 -16.97 10.64 -10.56
N THR A 61 -16.04 11.15 -11.33
CA THR A 61 -16.27 11.73 -12.65
C THR A 61 -15.60 10.87 -13.73
N LYS A 62 -16.17 10.84 -14.92
CA LYS A 62 -15.62 10.12 -16.09
C LYS A 62 -15.37 11.06 -17.27
N ASP A 63 -15.54 12.35 -17.07
CA ASP A 63 -15.52 13.39 -18.11
C ASP A 63 -14.72 14.64 -17.70
N GLY A 64 -13.76 14.46 -16.79
CA GLY A 64 -12.87 15.51 -16.32
C GLY A 64 -13.57 16.54 -15.43
N GLY A 65 -14.58 16.12 -14.68
CA GLY A 65 -15.27 16.95 -13.71
C GLY A 65 -16.49 17.71 -14.26
N LYS A 66 -16.97 17.39 -15.46
CA LYS A 66 -18.21 18.00 -15.98
C LYS A 66 -19.44 17.42 -15.29
N THR A 67 -19.43 16.13 -15.01
CA THR A 67 -20.48 15.44 -14.25
C THR A 67 -19.87 14.61 -13.13
N TRP A 68 -20.59 14.45 -12.02
CA TRP A 68 -20.18 13.69 -10.85
C TRP A 68 -21.29 12.74 -10.41
N GLU A 69 -20.92 11.50 -10.14
CA GLU A 69 -21.80 10.44 -9.67
C GLU A 69 -21.42 10.07 -8.23
N ASN A 70 -22.40 10.00 -7.32
CA ASN A 70 -22.20 9.47 -5.98
C ASN A 70 -22.22 7.95 -6.05
N ILE A 71 -21.11 7.34 -5.68
CA ILE A 71 -20.88 5.90 -5.74
C ILE A 71 -20.58 5.31 -4.36
N THR A 72 -20.95 6.00 -3.29
CA THR A 72 -20.71 5.59 -1.90
C THR A 72 -21.25 4.17 -1.64
N PRO A 73 -20.50 3.27 -0.99
CA PRO A 73 -21.00 1.96 -0.60
C PRO A 73 -22.29 2.07 0.24
N PRO A 74 -23.23 1.12 0.11
CA PRO A 74 -24.47 1.15 0.87
C PRO A 74 -24.22 1.04 2.37
N LYS A 75 -25.11 1.61 3.22
CA LYS A 75 -24.99 1.64 4.69
C LYS A 75 -24.73 0.27 5.34
N LYS A 76 -25.19 -0.81 4.73
CA LYS A 76 -24.92 -2.18 5.21
C LYS A 76 -23.47 -2.60 5.13
N LEU A 77 -22.66 -1.95 4.27
CA LEU A 77 -21.24 -2.22 4.08
C LEU A 77 -20.35 -1.17 4.73
N SER A 78 -20.83 0.09 4.83
CA SER A 78 -20.04 1.20 5.31
C SER A 78 -20.83 2.05 6.30
N PRO A 79 -20.30 2.37 7.50
CA PRO A 79 -20.87 3.38 8.38
C PRO A 79 -21.08 4.73 7.68
N GLU A 80 -22.04 5.51 8.12
CA GLU A 80 -22.46 6.73 7.42
C GLU A 80 -21.36 7.79 7.33
N LEU A 81 -20.60 7.99 8.39
CA LEU A 81 -19.52 8.98 8.46
C LEU A 81 -18.14 8.34 8.43
N ASN A 82 -17.99 7.24 7.67
CA ASN A 82 -16.75 6.50 7.51
C ASN A 82 -15.77 7.30 6.64
N MET A 83 -14.79 7.95 7.28
CA MET A 83 -13.83 8.82 6.60
C MET A 83 -13.06 8.06 5.53
N ILE A 84 -13.08 8.55 4.30
CA ILE A 84 -12.37 7.94 3.17
C ILE A 84 -10.91 8.39 3.20
N ASN A 85 -10.02 7.52 3.66
CA ASN A 85 -8.62 7.84 3.88
C ASN A 85 -7.77 7.77 2.61
N SER A 86 -7.99 6.74 1.80
CA SER A 86 -7.23 6.56 0.56
C SER A 86 -8.09 5.94 -0.53
N ILE A 87 -7.78 6.29 -1.76
CA ILE A 87 -8.34 5.71 -2.98
C ILE A 87 -7.18 5.32 -3.87
N ASP A 88 -7.22 4.11 -4.43
CA ASP A 88 -6.20 3.59 -5.34
C ASP A 88 -6.85 2.94 -6.56
N PRO A 89 -7.00 3.68 -7.68
CA PRO A 89 -7.48 3.11 -8.93
C PRO A 89 -6.49 2.08 -9.47
N SER A 90 -6.99 0.91 -9.86
CA SER A 90 -6.15 -0.18 -10.39
C SER A 90 -5.35 0.27 -11.61
N PRO A 91 -4.04 -0.03 -11.67
CA PRO A 91 -3.23 0.20 -12.85
C PRO A 91 -3.43 -0.86 -13.95
N PHE A 92 -4.25 -1.90 -13.70
CA PHE A 92 -4.43 -3.03 -14.62
C PHE A 92 -5.82 -3.09 -15.24
N LYS A 93 -6.85 -2.64 -14.52
CA LYS A 93 -8.24 -2.79 -14.96
C LYS A 93 -9.03 -1.49 -14.81
N LYS A 94 -9.65 -1.05 -15.90
CA LYS A 94 -10.56 0.10 -15.91
C LYS A 94 -11.75 -0.12 -14.98
N GLY A 95 -12.17 0.94 -14.28
CA GLY A 95 -13.30 0.89 -13.36
C GLY A 95 -13.05 0.14 -12.05
N LYS A 96 -11.86 -0.45 -11.86
CA LYS A 96 -11.47 -1.11 -10.63
C LYS A 96 -10.73 -0.13 -9.71
N ALA A 97 -11.10 -0.13 -8.43
CA ALA A 97 -10.43 0.68 -7.42
C ALA A 97 -10.52 0.03 -6.04
N TYR A 98 -9.56 0.37 -5.19
CA TYR A 98 -9.47 -0.02 -3.78
C TYR A 98 -9.57 1.22 -2.91
N ILE A 99 -10.28 1.12 -1.79
CA ILE A 99 -10.54 2.25 -0.90
C ILE A 99 -10.32 1.82 0.52
N ALA A 100 -9.54 2.57 1.30
CA ALA A 100 -9.46 2.41 2.74
C ALA A 100 -10.22 3.54 3.42
N ALA A 101 -11.04 3.15 4.40
CA ALA A 101 -11.86 4.07 5.18
C ALA A 101 -11.79 3.74 6.68
N THR A 102 -12.20 4.69 7.54
CA THR A 102 -12.10 4.52 8.99
C THR A 102 -13.18 5.28 9.76
N SER A 103 -13.71 4.66 10.80
CA SER A 103 -14.70 5.22 11.73
C SER A 103 -14.18 5.35 13.17
N TYR A 104 -12.87 5.36 13.39
CA TYR A 104 -12.27 5.36 14.73
C TYR A 104 -12.73 6.54 15.60
N LYS A 105 -13.08 7.68 15.01
CA LYS A 105 -13.62 8.86 15.73
C LYS A 105 -14.95 8.57 16.44
N PHE A 106 -15.66 7.53 16.04
CA PHE A 106 -16.91 7.07 16.63
C PHE A 106 -16.72 5.83 17.52
N GLY A 107 -15.46 5.46 17.84
CA GLY A 107 -15.13 4.26 18.63
C GLY A 107 -15.26 2.96 17.83
N ASP A 108 -15.42 3.03 16.53
CA ASP A 108 -15.42 1.86 15.66
C ASP A 108 -14.02 1.64 15.07
N TYR A 109 -13.36 0.58 15.52
CA TYR A 109 -12.00 0.21 15.12
C TYR A 109 -11.96 -0.89 14.05
N THR A 110 -13.11 -1.23 13.47
CA THR A 110 -13.20 -2.20 12.38
C THR A 110 -12.40 -1.74 11.15
N PRO A 111 -11.60 -2.62 10.51
CA PRO A 111 -10.97 -2.28 9.24
C PRO A 111 -12.02 -2.20 8.12
N TYR A 112 -11.95 -1.15 7.34
CA TYR A 112 -12.79 -0.95 6.15
C TYR A 112 -11.90 -0.79 4.92
N ILE A 113 -11.79 -1.85 4.13
CA ILE A 113 -11.17 -1.83 2.81
C ILE A 113 -12.19 -2.34 1.80
N TYR A 114 -12.49 -1.51 0.82
CA TYR A 114 -13.49 -1.80 -0.21
C TYR A 114 -12.82 -1.99 -1.56
N LYS A 115 -13.37 -2.89 -2.35
CA LYS A 115 -13.05 -3.08 -3.76
C LYS A 115 -14.28 -2.88 -4.62
N THR A 116 -14.13 -2.19 -5.74
CA THR A 116 -15.07 -2.17 -6.85
C THR A 116 -14.38 -2.58 -8.13
N GLU A 117 -15.12 -3.12 -9.08
CA GLU A 117 -14.62 -3.48 -10.41
C GLU A 117 -15.43 -2.84 -11.54
N ASP A 118 -16.38 -1.97 -11.20
CA ASP A 118 -17.39 -1.43 -12.12
C ASP A 118 -17.72 0.05 -11.85
N TYR A 119 -16.67 0.83 -11.53
CA TYR A 119 -16.78 2.27 -11.24
C TYR A 119 -17.66 2.60 -10.02
N GLY A 120 -17.69 1.71 -9.02
CA GLY A 120 -18.43 1.93 -7.78
C GLY A 120 -19.92 1.56 -7.83
N LYS A 121 -20.38 0.89 -8.87
CA LYS A 121 -21.78 0.37 -8.91
C LYS A 121 -21.98 -0.75 -7.89
N ASN A 122 -20.97 -1.60 -7.74
CA ASN A 122 -20.93 -2.67 -6.74
C ASN A 122 -19.66 -2.58 -5.91
N TRP A 123 -19.78 -2.87 -4.61
CA TRP A 123 -18.71 -2.85 -3.64
C TRP A 123 -18.61 -4.17 -2.88
N THR A 124 -17.37 -4.60 -2.65
CA THR A 124 -17.05 -5.75 -1.81
C THR A 124 -16.15 -5.27 -0.67
N LEU A 125 -16.45 -5.66 0.57
CA LEU A 125 -15.56 -5.50 1.71
C LEU A 125 -14.51 -6.61 1.65
N ILE A 126 -13.23 -6.23 1.64
CA ILE A 126 -12.10 -7.14 1.45
C ILE A 126 -11.13 -7.04 2.65
N THR A 127 -11.51 -7.55 3.81
CA THR A 127 -10.75 -7.43 5.07
C THR A 127 -10.48 -8.77 5.76
N ASP A 128 -10.74 -9.90 5.10
CA ASP A 128 -10.49 -11.21 5.67
C ASP A 128 -9.00 -11.43 5.98
N GLY A 129 -8.68 -11.83 7.23
CA GLY A 129 -7.30 -11.95 7.73
C GLY A 129 -6.74 -10.69 8.39
N ILE A 130 -7.37 -9.51 8.25
CA ILE A 130 -7.00 -8.32 9.03
C ILE A 130 -7.66 -8.42 10.41
N ASN A 131 -6.90 -8.09 11.46
CA ASN A 131 -7.45 -8.05 12.82
C ASN A 131 -8.63 -7.08 12.90
N SER A 132 -9.76 -7.54 13.44
CA SER A 132 -11.02 -6.81 13.50
C SER A 132 -11.00 -5.51 14.33
N SER A 133 -9.93 -5.29 15.10
CA SER A 133 -9.72 -4.06 15.89
C SER A 133 -8.61 -3.16 15.31
N TYR A 134 -8.14 -3.45 14.08
CA TYR A 134 -7.06 -2.71 13.43
C TYR A 134 -7.61 -1.91 12.25
N TYR A 135 -8.20 -0.75 12.54
CA TYR A 135 -8.79 0.07 11.48
C TYR A 135 -7.78 0.46 10.40
N SER A 136 -8.23 0.40 9.17
CA SER A 136 -7.43 0.66 7.99
C SER A 136 -7.16 2.15 7.79
N ARG A 137 -5.96 2.46 7.30
CA ARG A 137 -5.52 3.81 6.96
C ARG A 137 -5.32 4.00 5.47
N VAL A 138 -4.75 3.00 4.82
CA VAL A 138 -4.33 3.08 3.43
C VAL A 138 -4.38 1.71 2.78
N VAL A 139 -4.69 1.66 1.50
CA VAL A 139 -4.52 0.50 0.63
C VAL A 139 -3.86 0.95 -0.66
N ARG A 140 -2.93 0.14 -1.17
CA ARG A 140 -2.26 0.35 -2.47
C ARG A 140 -2.15 -0.97 -3.22
N SER A 141 -2.41 -0.92 -4.51
CA SER A 141 -2.13 -2.02 -5.42
C SER A 141 -0.69 -1.96 -5.93
N ASP A 142 -0.09 -3.11 -6.11
CA ASP A 142 1.18 -3.22 -6.81
C ASP A 142 1.06 -2.74 -8.26
N LYS A 143 2.15 -2.21 -8.82
CA LYS A 143 2.16 -1.64 -10.18
C LYS A 143 2.63 -2.62 -11.25
N LYS A 144 3.22 -3.77 -10.85
CA LYS A 144 3.76 -4.80 -11.73
C LYS A 144 3.00 -6.12 -11.65
N ARG A 145 2.38 -6.41 -10.49
CA ARG A 145 1.65 -7.65 -10.26
C ARG A 145 0.18 -7.37 -9.92
N GLU A 146 -0.73 -7.74 -10.81
CA GLU A 146 -2.16 -7.66 -10.56
C GLU A 146 -2.55 -8.57 -9.38
N GLY A 147 -3.43 -8.08 -8.50
CA GLY A 147 -3.90 -8.79 -7.33
C GLY A 147 -2.96 -8.76 -6.12
N LEU A 148 -1.76 -8.22 -6.24
CA LEU A 148 -0.88 -7.95 -5.11
C LEU A 148 -1.25 -6.59 -4.50
N LEU A 149 -1.65 -6.61 -3.21
CA LEU A 149 -2.09 -5.42 -2.48
C LEU A 149 -1.33 -5.27 -1.18
N TYR A 150 -1.15 -4.03 -0.76
CA TYR A 150 -0.58 -3.64 0.52
C TYR A 150 -1.59 -2.81 1.30
N ALA A 151 -1.78 -3.11 2.58
CA ALA A 151 -2.64 -2.33 3.46
C ALA A 151 -1.90 -1.88 4.71
N GLY A 152 -2.08 -0.60 5.04
CA GLY A 152 -1.63 0.00 6.30
C GLY A 152 -2.79 0.17 7.26
N THR A 153 -2.58 -0.25 8.50
CA THR A 153 -3.52 -0.09 9.61
C THR A 153 -2.94 0.79 10.71
N GLU A 154 -3.70 1.03 11.76
CA GLU A 154 -3.18 1.72 12.96
C GLU A 154 -2.08 0.90 13.66
N TRP A 155 -1.99 -0.41 13.47
CA TRP A 155 -1.10 -1.31 14.20
C TRP A 155 -0.18 -2.14 13.31
N GLY A 156 0.15 -1.62 12.11
CA GLY A 156 1.08 -2.27 11.19
C GLY A 156 0.51 -2.55 9.81
N MET A 157 1.21 -3.41 9.08
CA MET A 157 0.95 -3.69 7.67
C MET A 157 0.41 -5.07 7.42
N TYR A 158 -0.32 -5.17 6.32
CA TYR A 158 -0.83 -6.41 5.74
C TYR A 158 -0.54 -6.47 4.24
N ILE A 159 -0.46 -7.68 3.71
CA ILE A 159 -0.28 -7.98 2.29
C ILE A 159 -1.34 -8.97 1.84
N SER A 160 -1.81 -8.83 0.62
CA SER A 160 -2.69 -9.77 -0.05
C SER A 160 -2.09 -10.14 -1.41
N PHE A 161 -2.10 -11.42 -1.76
CA PHE A 161 -1.63 -11.93 -3.05
C PHE A 161 -2.78 -12.33 -3.99
N ASP A 162 -4.02 -12.20 -3.54
CA ASP A 162 -5.24 -12.71 -4.16
C ASP A 162 -6.34 -11.64 -4.31
N ASP A 163 -5.91 -10.40 -4.60
CA ASP A 163 -6.82 -9.28 -4.86
C ASP A 163 -7.70 -8.89 -3.65
N GLY A 164 -7.18 -9.08 -2.44
CA GLY A 164 -7.84 -8.73 -1.19
C GLY A 164 -8.80 -9.82 -0.68
N ASN A 165 -8.86 -11.00 -1.30
CA ASN A 165 -9.70 -12.08 -0.78
C ASN A 165 -9.19 -12.59 0.57
N SER A 166 -7.87 -12.57 0.77
CA SER A 166 -7.24 -12.85 2.06
C SER A 166 -6.05 -11.94 2.33
N TRP A 167 -5.80 -11.63 3.61
CA TRP A 167 -4.70 -10.80 4.05
C TRP A 167 -3.84 -11.53 5.08
N SER A 168 -2.54 -11.39 4.91
CA SER A 168 -1.53 -11.84 5.87
C SER A 168 -0.78 -10.67 6.48
N LYS A 169 -0.36 -10.80 7.75
CA LYS A 169 0.47 -9.77 8.39
C LYS A 169 1.79 -9.63 7.66
N PHE A 170 2.16 -8.39 7.33
CA PHE A 170 3.39 -8.06 6.61
C PHE A 170 4.18 -7.00 7.39
N GLN A 171 4.84 -7.43 8.45
CA GLN A 171 5.51 -6.52 9.39
C GLN A 171 7.01 -6.49 9.20
N LEU A 172 7.64 -7.59 8.78
CA LEU A 172 9.09 -7.76 8.69
C LEU A 172 9.79 -7.19 9.95
N ASN A 173 10.79 -6.32 9.77
CA ASN A 173 11.47 -5.60 10.85
C ASN A 173 10.85 -4.22 11.18
N LEU A 174 9.73 -3.86 10.55
CA LEU A 174 9.00 -2.63 10.86
C LEU A 174 8.43 -2.72 12.28
N PRO A 175 8.68 -1.74 13.18
CA PRO A 175 8.06 -1.74 14.50
C PRO A 175 6.54 -1.58 14.39
N VAL A 176 5.82 -2.05 15.41
CA VAL A 176 4.38 -1.82 15.50
C VAL A 176 4.11 -0.32 15.61
N THR A 177 3.49 0.24 14.59
CA THR A 177 3.20 1.68 14.49
C THR A 177 2.04 1.88 13.51
N SER A 178 1.40 3.05 13.62
CA SER A 178 0.38 3.46 12.66
C SER A 178 1.01 3.74 11.29
N ILE A 179 0.48 3.11 10.26
CA ILE A 179 0.89 3.32 8.87
C ILE A 179 -0.01 4.38 8.26
N ARG A 180 0.55 5.54 7.97
CA ARG A 180 -0.21 6.70 7.50
C ARG A 180 -0.43 6.70 6.01
N ASP A 181 0.59 6.31 5.25
CA ASP A 181 0.50 6.19 3.80
C ASP A 181 1.50 5.15 3.28
N LEU A 182 1.24 4.68 2.07
CA LEU A 182 2.04 3.73 1.32
C LEU A 182 2.18 4.23 -0.12
N GLU A 183 3.34 4.03 -0.72
CA GLU A 183 3.53 4.27 -2.14
C GLU A 183 4.39 3.16 -2.75
N VAL A 184 3.89 2.55 -3.82
CA VAL A 184 4.68 1.64 -4.65
C VAL A 184 5.36 2.47 -5.73
N LYS A 185 6.66 2.68 -5.61
CA LYS A 185 7.46 3.48 -6.53
C LYS A 185 8.48 2.60 -7.23
N ASP A 186 8.33 2.46 -8.55
CA ASP A 186 9.13 1.59 -9.41
C ASP A 186 9.10 0.12 -8.93
N ASN A 187 10.11 -0.33 -8.17
CA ASN A 187 10.17 -1.67 -7.57
C ASN A 187 10.28 -1.63 -6.04
N ASP A 188 9.99 -0.49 -5.45
CA ASP A 188 10.12 -0.26 -4.01
C ASP A 188 8.77 -0.01 -3.37
N LEU A 189 8.61 -0.41 -2.10
CA LEU A 189 7.49 -0.03 -1.26
C LEU A 189 7.95 0.96 -0.20
N VAL A 190 7.48 2.20 -0.31
CA VAL A 190 7.72 3.25 0.67
C VAL A 190 6.58 3.31 1.68
N VAL A 191 6.91 3.32 2.96
CA VAL A 191 5.98 3.28 4.09
C VAL A 191 6.15 4.53 4.93
N ALA A 192 5.10 5.34 5.03
CA ALA A 192 5.05 6.49 5.94
C ALA A 192 4.40 6.09 7.26
N THR A 193 5.14 6.25 8.36
CA THR A 193 4.67 5.87 9.71
C THR A 193 4.34 7.09 10.56
N HIS A 194 3.53 6.88 11.59
CA HIS A 194 3.33 7.89 12.62
C HIS A 194 4.39 7.77 13.72
N GLY A 195 5.39 8.65 13.66
CA GLY A 195 6.41 8.76 14.70
C GLY A 195 7.55 7.74 14.64
N ARG A 196 7.67 6.96 13.55
CA ARG A 196 8.76 6.01 13.32
C ARG A 196 9.44 6.20 11.95
N SER A 197 9.40 7.43 11.41
CA SER A 197 10.01 7.82 10.13
C SER A 197 9.44 7.09 8.92
N PHE A 198 10.14 7.17 7.80
CA PHE A 198 9.86 6.42 6.58
C PHE A 198 10.65 5.12 6.57
N TRP A 199 10.04 4.09 6.02
CA TRP A 199 10.63 2.78 5.80
C TRP A 199 10.52 2.41 4.34
N ILE A 200 11.48 1.69 3.81
CA ILE A 200 11.51 1.31 2.41
C ILE A 200 11.87 -0.18 2.31
N ILE A 201 11.15 -0.89 1.46
CA ILE A 201 11.56 -2.18 0.93
C ILE A 201 12.09 -1.89 -0.47
N ASP A 202 13.39 -2.01 -0.67
CA ASP A 202 14.09 -1.59 -1.89
C ASP A 202 13.92 -2.54 -3.07
N ASP A 203 13.32 -3.71 -2.90
CA ASP A 203 13.14 -4.68 -3.99
C ASP A 203 11.91 -5.56 -3.75
N LEU A 204 10.87 -5.34 -4.52
CA LEU A 204 9.64 -6.14 -4.51
C LEU A 204 9.69 -7.35 -5.46
N THR A 205 10.81 -7.56 -6.18
CA THR A 205 10.95 -8.66 -7.17
C THR A 205 10.59 -10.02 -6.59
N PRO A 206 10.98 -10.40 -5.36
CA PRO A 206 10.55 -11.67 -4.77
C PRO A 206 9.04 -11.77 -4.61
N LEU A 207 8.37 -10.69 -4.17
CA LEU A 207 6.93 -10.66 -3.98
C LEU A 207 6.17 -10.76 -5.31
N HIS A 208 6.75 -10.21 -6.39
CA HIS A 208 6.17 -10.34 -7.73
C HIS A 208 6.18 -11.77 -8.26
N GLN A 209 7.12 -12.60 -7.81
CA GLN A 209 7.32 -13.97 -8.27
C GLN A 209 6.65 -15.03 -7.39
N LEU A 210 6.29 -14.70 -6.15
CA LEU A 210 5.50 -15.58 -5.28
C LEU A 210 4.10 -15.76 -5.85
N ASN A 211 3.65 -17.00 -6.03
CA ASN A 211 2.33 -17.32 -6.56
C ASN A 211 1.83 -18.66 -6.00
N GLU A 212 0.59 -19.02 -6.27
CA GLU A 212 -0.03 -20.26 -5.78
C GLU A 212 0.75 -21.52 -6.18
N LYS A 213 1.49 -21.50 -7.30
CA LYS A 213 2.23 -22.67 -7.77
C LYS A 213 3.51 -22.93 -6.98
N ASN A 214 4.15 -21.88 -6.48
CA ASN A 214 5.41 -21.97 -5.75
C ASN A 214 5.28 -21.69 -4.25
N HIS A 215 4.07 -21.39 -3.77
CA HIS A 215 3.82 -21.14 -2.35
C HIS A 215 4.18 -22.33 -1.45
N ASP A 216 4.02 -23.55 -1.96
CA ASP A 216 4.30 -24.79 -1.21
C ASP A 216 5.67 -25.41 -1.53
N ASP A 217 6.45 -24.80 -2.41
CA ASP A 217 7.79 -25.27 -2.73
C ASP A 217 8.70 -25.22 -1.49
N ASP A 218 9.54 -26.26 -1.32
CA ASP A 218 10.50 -26.30 -0.24
C ASP A 218 11.63 -25.29 -0.44
N ALA A 219 11.95 -24.96 -1.68
CA ALA A 219 12.94 -23.95 -2.02
C ALA A 219 12.53 -23.17 -3.28
N ILE A 220 12.74 -21.86 -3.26
CA ILE A 220 12.51 -20.96 -4.39
C ILE A 220 13.78 -20.16 -4.63
N LEU A 221 14.27 -20.20 -5.86
CA LEU A 221 15.30 -19.28 -6.33
C LEU A 221 14.61 -18.20 -7.20
N PHE A 222 14.60 -16.98 -6.72
CA PHE A 222 14.00 -15.88 -7.45
C PHE A 222 14.88 -15.40 -8.57
N LYS A 223 14.28 -15.12 -9.73
CA LYS A 223 14.99 -14.49 -10.83
C LYS A 223 15.38 -13.07 -10.42
N PRO A 224 16.68 -12.71 -10.44
CA PRO A 224 17.11 -11.36 -10.12
C PRO A 224 16.53 -10.31 -11.07
N ASP A 225 16.32 -9.10 -10.59
CA ASP A 225 15.99 -7.96 -11.44
C ASP A 225 17.24 -7.47 -12.20
N LEU A 226 17.03 -6.58 -13.16
CA LEU A 226 18.10 -6.00 -13.95
C LEU A 226 19.07 -5.22 -13.05
N SER A 227 20.33 -5.64 -13.07
CA SER A 227 21.39 -5.00 -12.29
C SER A 227 22.38 -4.28 -13.20
N TYR A 228 22.72 -3.05 -12.84
CA TYR A 228 23.68 -2.24 -13.58
C TYR A 228 25.07 -2.39 -12.98
N ARG A 229 26.06 -2.67 -13.85
CA ARG A 229 27.46 -2.59 -13.45
C ARG A 229 27.89 -1.13 -13.42
N MET A 230 27.96 -0.56 -12.23
CA MET A 230 28.43 0.81 -12.05
C MET A 230 29.92 0.83 -11.75
N ALA A 231 30.67 1.79 -12.32
CA ALA A 231 32.01 2.08 -11.87
C ALA A 231 31.90 2.58 -10.41
N GLN A 232 32.68 1.98 -9.50
CA GLN A 232 32.83 2.54 -8.17
C GLN A 232 33.34 3.97 -8.31
N SER A 233 32.51 4.96 -8.04
CA SER A 233 33.02 6.29 -7.77
C SER A 233 33.84 6.17 -6.48
N GLY A 234 35.14 6.27 -6.55
CA GLY A 234 36.02 6.32 -5.39
C GLY A 234 35.61 7.49 -4.51
N GLY A 235 34.61 7.25 -3.69
CA GLY A 235 34.16 8.19 -2.68
C GLY A 235 35.20 8.24 -1.59
N TRP A 236 35.81 9.38 -1.37
CA TRP A 236 36.56 9.68 -0.18
C TRP A 236 35.77 9.20 1.03
N ASN A 237 36.47 8.55 1.98
CA ASN A 237 35.93 8.08 3.26
C ASN A 237 34.92 9.08 3.85
N ARG A 238 33.64 8.93 3.52
CA ARG A 238 32.58 9.59 4.25
C ARG A 238 32.35 8.76 5.49
N PRO A 239 32.44 9.35 6.68
CA PRO A 239 32.11 8.60 7.89
C PRO A 239 30.69 8.07 7.74
N ASN A 240 30.46 6.82 8.16
CA ASN A 240 29.12 6.23 8.31
C ASN A 240 28.31 7.14 9.25
N ASN A 241 27.59 8.06 8.67
CA ASN A 241 26.71 8.95 9.39
C ASN A 241 25.30 8.38 9.26
N LEU A 242 24.58 8.23 10.37
CA LEU A 242 23.18 7.79 10.42
C LEU A 242 22.24 8.62 9.51
N LEU A 243 22.67 9.81 9.11
CA LEU A 243 21.93 10.71 8.22
C LEU A 243 22.28 10.54 6.73
N THR A 244 23.16 9.59 6.39
CA THR A 244 23.57 9.35 5.00
C THR A 244 22.95 8.05 4.53
N GLY A 245 22.17 8.10 3.45
CA GLY A 245 21.65 6.92 2.78
C GLY A 245 22.78 6.03 2.27
N GLN A 246 22.55 4.72 2.25
CA GLN A 246 23.45 3.76 1.64
C GLN A 246 23.12 3.60 0.16
N ASN A 247 24.14 3.45 -0.67
CA ASN A 247 23.93 3.10 -2.06
C ASN A 247 23.49 1.63 -2.16
N HIS A 248 22.74 1.32 -3.22
CA HIS A 248 22.43 -0.05 -3.59
C HIS A 248 23.74 -0.86 -3.69
N PRO A 249 23.76 -2.12 -3.21
CA PRO A 249 24.93 -3.00 -3.33
C PRO A 249 25.38 -3.14 -4.78
N ASN A 250 26.67 -3.16 -5.02
CA ASN A 250 27.21 -3.43 -6.35
C ASN A 250 27.04 -4.92 -6.70
N GLY A 251 26.48 -5.18 -7.87
CA GLY A 251 26.32 -6.55 -8.38
C GLY A 251 24.86 -7.00 -8.42
N VAL A 252 24.68 -8.27 -8.74
CA VAL A 252 23.37 -8.92 -8.79
C VAL A 252 22.98 -9.37 -7.40
N ILE A 253 21.81 -8.97 -6.92
CA ILE A 253 21.24 -9.50 -5.69
C ILE A 253 20.49 -10.78 -6.02
N ILE A 254 20.87 -11.87 -5.37
CA ILE A 254 20.23 -13.18 -5.53
C ILE A 254 19.35 -13.41 -4.31
N ASN A 255 18.05 -13.36 -4.51
CA ASN A 255 17.06 -13.67 -3.49
C ASN A 255 16.66 -15.14 -3.61
N TYR A 256 16.53 -15.83 -2.46
CA TYR A 256 16.02 -17.17 -2.39
C TYR A 256 15.19 -17.38 -1.13
N TYR A 257 14.33 -18.38 -1.15
CA TYR A 257 13.53 -18.80 -0.01
C TYR A 257 13.72 -20.30 0.22
N ILE A 258 13.83 -20.71 1.47
CA ILE A 258 13.88 -22.12 1.89
C ILE A 258 12.92 -22.29 3.06
N LYS A 259 11.96 -23.21 2.90
CA LYS A 259 10.85 -23.40 3.85
C LYS A 259 11.32 -23.96 5.20
N ASN A 260 12.20 -24.94 5.19
CA ASN A 260 12.63 -25.68 6.37
C ASN A 260 14.14 -25.97 6.34
N LEU A 261 14.99 -24.94 6.48
CA LEU A 261 16.42 -25.12 6.55
C LEU A 261 16.81 -25.59 7.96
N GLN A 262 17.35 -26.82 8.08
CA GLN A 262 17.91 -27.33 9.32
C GLN A 262 19.38 -26.89 9.47
N LYS A 263 19.89 -26.94 10.70
CA LYS A 263 21.25 -26.49 11.01
C LYS A 263 22.33 -27.22 10.20
N ASP A 264 22.11 -28.51 9.93
CA ASP A 264 23.08 -29.38 9.25
C ASP A 264 22.79 -29.54 7.74
N ASP A 265 21.81 -28.83 7.21
CA ASP A 265 21.51 -28.85 5.78
C ASP A 265 22.60 -28.13 4.99
N TYR A 266 22.94 -28.72 3.84
CA TYR A 266 23.89 -28.15 2.92
C TYR A 266 23.19 -27.39 1.81
N LEU A 267 23.41 -26.09 1.76
CA LEU A 267 22.93 -25.22 0.69
C LEU A 267 24.09 -24.82 -0.22
N ARG A 268 23.86 -24.94 -1.52
CA ARG A 268 24.82 -24.50 -2.54
C ARG A 268 24.09 -23.74 -3.64
N ILE A 269 24.62 -22.58 -4.02
CA ILE A 269 24.18 -21.78 -5.17
C ILE A 269 25.33 -21.67 -6.13
N ASP A 270 25.14 -22.15 -7.36
CA ASP A 270 26.14 -22.08 -8.43
C ASP A 270 25.79 -20.97 -9.40
N ILE A 271 26.80 -20.22 -9.81
CA ILE A 271 26.73 -19.29 -10.93
C ILE A 271 27.40 -19.97 -12.10
N GLU A 272 26.64 -20.17 -13.17
CA GLU A 272 27.09 -20.84 -14.37
C GLU A 272 27.19 -19.86 -15.55
N ASP A 273 28.04 -20.17 -16.50
CA ASP A 273 28.05 -19.51 -17.80
C ASP A 273 26.93 -20.07 -18.72
N LYS A 274 26.82 -19.52 -19.93
CA LYS A 274 25.83 -19.96 -20.92
C LYS A 274 26.00 -21.43 -21.37
N ASP A 275 27.17 -22.00 -21.19
CA ASP A 275 27.52 -23.36 -21.58
C ASP A 275 27.40 -24.37 -20.41
N GLY A 276 26.93 -23.90 -19.24
CA GLY A 276 26.71 -24.69 -18.03
C GLY A 276 27.97 -24.92 -17.20
N SER A 277 29.06 -24.20 -17.48
CA SER A 277 30.30 -24.30 -16.68
C SER A 277 30.20 -23.43 -15.45
N ILE A 278 30.52 -23.98 -14.28
CA ILE A 278 30.43 -23.24 -13.01
C ILE A 278 31.53 -22.18 -12.96
N ILE A 279 31.10 -20.92 -12.86
CA ILE A 279 31.98 -19.77 -12.67
C ILE A 279 32.32 -19.60 -11.17
N ARG A 280 31.32 -19.76 -10.30
CA ARG A 280 31.44 -19.57 -8.87
C ARG A 280 30.34 -20.33 -8.10
N SER A 281 30.70 -20.83 -6.93
CA SER A 281 29.79 -21.47 -5.98
C SER A 281 29.75 -20.68 -4.68
N PHE A 282 28.59 -20.62 -4.06
CA PHE A 282 28.37 -20.12 -2.70
C PHE A 282 27.74 -21.24 -1.87
N THR A 283 28.18 -21.41 -0.64
CA THR A 283 27.65 -22.41 0.27
C THR A 283 27.34 -21.80 1.63
N ASN A 284 26.44 -22.43 2.39
CA ASN A 284 26.12 -22.02 3.76
C ASN A 284 27.16 -22.54 4.79
N ASN A 285 28.02 -23.50 4.44
CA ASN A 285 29.13 -23.91 5.24
C ASN A 285 30.34 -23.02 4.93
N GLN A 286 30.69 -22.16 5.87
CA GLN A 286 31.98 -21.47 5.85
C GLN A 286 33.01 -22.44 6.48
N ASP A 287 33.92 -22.96 5.66
CA ASP A 287 35.19 -23.46 6.17
C ASP A 287 36.13 -22.31 6.53
#